data_985d9c8dbd7be204b7aab118254f6d65
#
_entry.id   985d9c8dbd7be204b7aab118254f6d65
#
_cell.length_a   1.000
_cell.length_b   1.000
_cell.length_c   1.000
_cell.angle_alpha   90.00
_cell.angle_beta   90.00
_cell.angle_gamma   90.00
#
_symmetry.space_group_name_H-M   'P 1'
#
loop_
_entity.id
_entity.type
_entity.pdbx_description
1 polymer ?
#
loop_
_entity_poly.entity_id
_entity_poly.type
_entity_poly.pdbx_seq_one_letter_code
_entity_poly.pdbx_strand_id
1 'polypeptide(L)'
;MNFENKTAVITGGSRGIGLAIAKKLAEGGANIAILYVGDEAEGKNAVEELSSYGTKVAQYFCDVADFEGSKKVVDTVIEDFGGIDFLINNAGITRDKLVLNMDESDFDAVIGVNLKGTFNMIKHTYKHFMKKRAGRIVSTSSIVGIIGNAGQANYAASKAGIIGLTKSVARELAGRGVTVNAVAPGYIGTDMTNVLPEKVKEAMKAQIPAKRIGTPEDVANVVAFLCSDEAAYVTGEVIRVDGGLAI
;
A
#
# COMPACT_ATOMS: atom_id res chain seq x y z
N MET A 1 -1.27 -3.07 -19.62
CA MET A 1 -1.34 -4.20 -18.67
C MET A 1 -2.79 -4.69 -18.67
N ASN A 2 -3.02 -5.99 -18.76
CA ASN A 2 -4.36 -6.58 -18.69
C ASN A 2 -4.52 -7.30 -17.34
N PHE A 3 -5.57 -6.95 -16.60
CA PHE A 3 -5.91 -7.53 -15.30
C PHE A 3 -7.34 -8.10 -15.27
N GLU A 4 -7.93 -8.38 -16.43
CA GLU A 4 -9.25 -9.00 -16.54
C GLU A 4 -9.34 -10.28 -15.71
N ASN A 5 -10.46 -10.45 -15.00
CA ASN A 5 -10.71 -11.57 -14.09
C ASN A 5 -9.73 -11.69 -12.91
N LYS A 6 -8.95 -10.64 -12.62
CA LYS A 6 -8.13 -10.54 -11.41
C LYS A 6 -8.85 -9.75 -10.34
N THR A 7 -8.60 -10.08 -9.08
CA THR A 7 -9.14 -9.36 -7.92
C THR A 7 -8.01 -8.75 -7.11
N ALA A 8 -8.10 -7.45 -6.89
CA ALA A 8 -7.17 -6.68 -6.06
C ALA A 8 -7.82 -6.30 -4.73
N VAL A 9 -7.16 -6.62 -3.62
CA VAL A 9 -7.47 -6.13 -2.28
C VAL A 9 -6.52 -4.98 -1.95
N ILE A 10 -7.07 -3.80 -1.61
CA ILE A 10 -6.28 -2.60 -1.38
C ILE A 10 -6.62 -2.02 -0.02
N THR A 11 -5.69 -2.10 0.94
CA THR A 11 -5.88 -1.47 2.25
C THR A 11 -5.64 0.04 2.18
N GLY A 12 -6.51 0.83 2.80
CA GLY A 12 -6.50 2.29 2.66
C GLY A 12 -6.77 2.73 1.21
N GLY A 13 -7.65 2.01 0.50
CA GLY A 13 -7.95 2.21 -0.92
C GLY A 13 -8.95 3.33 -1.23
N SER A 14 -9.51 4.00 -0.21
CA SER A 14 -10.57 5.00 -0.41
C SER A 14 -10.06 6.39 -0.85
N ARG A 15 -8.76 6.69 -0.69
CA ARG A 15 -8.16 7.98 -1.04
C ARG A 15 -6.67 7.90 -1.35
N GLY A 16 -6.12 9.02 -1.83
CA GLY A 16 -4.69 9.23 -2.03
C GLY A 16 -4.03 8.14 -2.91
N ILE A 17 -2.88 7.64 -2.47
CA ILE A 17 -2.12 6.60 -3.21
C ILE A 17 -2.95 5.33 -3.39
N GLY A 18 -3.69 4.89 -2.35
CA GLY A 18 -4.50 3.67 -2.42
C GLY A 18 -5.59 3.76 -3.49
N LEU A 19 -6.29 4.89 -3.60
CA LEU A 19 -7.30 5.13 -4.61
C LEU A 19 -6.69 5.21 -6.02
N ALA A 20 -5.54 5.86 -6.17
CA ALA A 20 -4.84 5.91 -7.46
C ALA A 20 -4.42 4.51 -7.93
N ILE A 21 -3.95 3.66 -7.00
CA ILE A 21 -3.65 2.25 -7.31
C ILE A 21 -4.94 1.51 -7.72
N ALA A 22 -6.04 1.70 -6.99
CA ALA A 22 -7.33 1.08 -7.31
C ALA A 22 -7.80 1.45 -8.73
N LYS A 23 -7.75 2.75 -9.07
CA LYS A 23 -8.05 3.25 -10.42
C LYS A 23 -7.17 2.60 -11.49
N LYS A 24 -5.86 2.57 -11.25
CA LYS A 24 -4.90 2.02 -12.23
C LYS A 24 -5.12 0.54 -12.49
N LEU A 25 -5.47 -0.23 -11.47
CA LEU A 25 -5.79 -1.65 -11.61
C LEU A 25 -7.16 -1.86 -12.27
N ALA A 26 -8.17 -1.04 -11.92
CA ALA A 26 -9.50 -1.07 -12.53
C ALA A 26 -9.47 -0.69 -14.03
N GLU A 27 -8.64 0.30 -14.44
CA GLU A 27 -8.36 0.62 -15.85
C GLU A 27 -7.86 -0.61 -16.63
N GLY A 28 -7.11 -1.50 -15.98
CA GLY A 28 -6.64 -2.75 -16.55
C GLY A 28 -7.66 -3.88 -16.52
N GLY A 29 -8.87 -3.66 -15.97
CA GLY A 29 -9.94 -4.65 -15.88
C GLY A 29 -9.98 -5.46 -14.58
N ALA A 30 -9.20 -5.08 -13.54
CA ALA A 30 -9.26 -5.78 -12.26
C ALA A 30 -10.54 -5.46 -11.48
N ASN A 31 -11.09 -6.46 -10.80
CA ASN A 31 -12.07 -6.27 -9.74
C ASN A 31 -11.38 -5.69 -8.50
N ILE A 32 -12.05 -4.79 -7.78
CA ILE A 32 -11.44 -4.02 -6.69
C ILE A 32 -12.21 -4.22 -5.37
N ALA A 33 -11.52 -4.70 -4.36
CA ALA A 33 -11.98 -4.71 -2.97
C ALA A 33 -11.21 -3.63 -2.19
N ILE A 34 -11.89 -2.53 -1.82
CA ILE A 34 -11.32 -1.44 -1.02
C ILE A 34 -11.52 -1.76 0.46
N LEU A 35 -10.42 -1.77 1.22
CA LEU A 35 -10.48 -1.84 2.67
C LEU A 35 -10.22 -0.43 3.24
N TYR A 36 -11.12 0.05 4.09
CA TYR A 36 -11.06 1.40 4.66
C TYR A 36 -11.31 1.41 6.17
N VAL A 37 -10.89 2.48 6.82
CA VAL A 37 -11.21 2.83 8.21
C VAL A 37 -11.60 4.30 8.25
N GLY A 38 -12.59 4.66 9.05
CA GLY A 38 -13.05 6.03 9.21
C GLY A 38 -14.39 6.26 8.53
N ASP A 39 -14.51 7.32 7.73
CA ASP A 39 -15.78 7.73 7.13
C ASP A 39 -16.23 6.78 6.01
N GLU A 40 -17.40 6.19 6.19
CA GLU A 40 -18.02 5.32 5.19
C GLU A 40 -18.32 6.05 3.86
N ALA A 41 -18.56 7.35 3.93
CA ALA A 41 -18.81 8.16 2.73
C ALA A 41 -17.59 8.23 1.81
N GLU A 42 -16.37 8.31 2.36
CA GLU A 42 -15.15 8.25 1.53
C GLU A 42 -15.06 6.93 0.74
N GLY A 43 -15.39 5.82 1.39
CA GLY A 43 -15.40 4.52 0.72
C GLY A 43 -16.48 4.43 -0.35
N LYS A 44 -17.71 4.93 -0.09
CA LYS A 44 -18.80 4.96 -1.07
C LYS A 44 -18.44 5.80 -2.30
N ASN A 45 -17.88 6.98 -2.11
CA ASN A 45 -17.42 7.84 -3.20
C ASN A 45 -16.35 7.14 -4.05
N ALA A 46 -15.41 6.45 -3.42
CA ALA A 46 -14.39 5.69 -4.13
C ALA A 46 -15.00 4.52 -4.94
N VAL A 47 -15.98 3.82 -4.40
CA VAL A 47 -16.72 2.76 -5.13
C VAL A 47 -17.47 3.32 -6.32
N GLU A 48 -18.17 4.46 -6.17
CA GLU A 48 -18.88 5.12 -7.26
C GLU A 48 -17.91 5.49 -8.38
N GLU A 49 -16.80 6.13 -8.05
CA GLU A 49 -15.78 6.51 -9.01
C GLU A 49 -15.19 5.29 -9.75
N LEU A 50 -14.85 4.24 -9.02
CA LEU A 50 -14.25 3.03 -9.59
C LEU A 50 -15.25 2.19 -10.41
N SER A 51 -16.55 2.28 -10.11
CA SER A 51 -17.58 1.57 -10.87
C SER A 51 -17.67 2.02 -12.33
N SER A 52 -17.19 3.24 -12.64
CA SER A 52 -17.12 3.76 -14.01
C SER A 52 -16.21 2.94 -14.93
N TYR A 53 -15.28 2.15 -14.39
CA TYR A 53 -14.39 1.27 -15.16
C TYR A 53 -15.04 -0.06 -15.58
N GLY A 54 -16.29 -0.32 -15.16
CA GLY A 54 -17.06 -1.51 -15.56
C GLY A 54 -16.63 -2.82 -14.88
N THR A 55 -15.81 -2.75 -13.84
CA THR A 55 -15.37 -3.90 -13.03
C THR A 55 -16.18 -4.04 -11.76
N LYS A 56 -16.12 -5.21 -11.11
CA LYS A 56 -16.76 -5.39 -9.80
C LYS A 56 -15.97 -4.62 -8.75
N VAL A 57 -16.65 -3.74 -8.01
CA VAL A 57 -16.05 -2.94 -6.94
C VAL A 57 -16.87 -3.10 -5.66
N ALA A 58 -16.19 -3.29 -4.53
CA ALA A 58 -16.82 -3.31 -3.21
C ALA A 58 -15.90 -2.67 -2.16
N GLN A 59 -16.51 -2.17 -1.08
CA GLN A 59 -15.80 -1.63 0.07
C GLN A 59 -16.07 -2.46 1.32
N TYR A 60 -15.08 -2.53 2.21
CA TYR A 60 -15.15 -3.23 3.48
C TYR A 60 -14.52 -2.38 4.57
N PHE A 61 -15.25 -2.20 5.69
CA PHE A 61 -14.63 -1.61 6.88
C PHE A 61 -13.63 -2.60 7.46
N CYS A 62 -12.38 -2.21 7.61
CA CYS A 62 -11.31 -3.09 8.07
C CYS A 62 -10.21 -2.29 8.79
N ASP A 63 -10.14 -2.43 10.10
CA ASP A 63 -8.93 -2.06 10.84
C ASP A 63 -7.89 -3.18 10.67
N VAL A 64 -6.84 -2.91 9.91
CA VAL A 64 -5.78 -3.88 9.65
C VAL A 64 -4.98 -4.23 10.92
N ALA A 65 -5.01 -3.38 11.96
CA ALA A 65 -4.36 -3.66 13.24
C ALA A 65 -5.13 -4.71 14.08
N ASP A 66 -6.44 -4.87 13.84
CA ASP A 66 -7.25 -5.93 14.44
C ASP A 66 -7.04 -7.26 13.68
N PHE A 67 -6.33 -8.20 14.33
CA PHE A 67 -5.98 -9.48 13.72
C PHE A 67 -7.20 -10.31 13.33
N GLU A 68 -8.17 -10.45 14.23
CA GLU A 68 -9.35 -11.29 13.97
C GLU A 68 -10.36 -10.59 13.03
N GLY A 69 -10.51 -9.27 13.18
CA GLY A 69 -11.36 -8.46 12.31
C GLY A 69 -10.86 -8.48 10.86
N SER A 70 -9.57 -8.24 10.65
CA SER A 70 -8.98 -8.27 9.30
C SER A 70 -9.03 -9.66 8.67
N LYS A 71 -8.94 -10.74 9.48
CA LYS A 71 -9.15 -12.11 8.98
C LYS A 71 -10.55 -12.30 8.41
N LYS A 72 -11.58 -11.90 9.17
CA LYS A 72 -12.98 -12.02 8.71
C LYS A 72 -13.21 -11.27 7.41
N VAL A 73 -12.66 -10.06 7.28
CA VAL A 73 -12.79 -9.28 6.05
C VAL A 73 -12.10 -9.98 4.87
N VAL A 74 -10.89 -10.53 5.06
CA VAL A 74 -10.20 -11.30 3.99
C VAL A 74 -11.03 -12.51 3.56
N ASP A 75 -11.60 -13.26 4.52
CA ASP A 75 -12.46 -14.43 4.23
C ASP A 75 -13.69 -13.99 3.43
N THR A 76 -14.36 -12.88 3.82
CA THR A 76 -15.51 -12.31 3.10
C THR A 76 -15.14 -11.89 1.68
N VAL A 77 -14.01 -11.21 1.48
CA VAL A 77 -13.56 -10.81 0.14
C VAL A 77 -13.31 -12.03 -0.75
N ILE A 78 -12.70 -13.10 -0.20
CA ILE A 78 -12.47 -14.34 -0.95
C ILE A 78 -13.81 -14.96 -1.37
N GLU A 79 -14.83 -14.91 -0.52
CA GLU A 79 -16.17 -15.43 -0.80
C GLU A 79 -16.88 -14.59 -1.87
N ASP A 80 -16.89 -13.27 -1.70
CA ASP A 80 -17.58 -12.34 -2.60
C ASP A 80 -16.98 -12.29 -4.01
N PHE A 81 -15.64 -12.36 -4.12
CA PHE A 81 -14.92 -12.23 -5.39
C PHE A 81 -14.43 -13.57 -5.98
N GLY A 82 -14.59 -14.67 -5.25
CA GLY A 82 -14.11 -15.98 -5.68
C GLY A 82 -12.59 -16.18 -5.52
N GLY A 83 -11.90 -15.23 -4.89
CA GLY A 83 -10.46 -15.28 -4.64
C GLY A 83 -9.77 -13.92 -4.70
N ILE A 84 -8.48 -13.92 -4.42
CA ILE A 84 -7.61 -12.73 -4.46
C ILE A 84 -6.42 -13.04 -5.37
N ASP A 85 -6.08 -12.09 -6.25
CA ASP A 85 -4.89 -12.15 -7.11
C ASP A 85 -3.81 -11.17 -6.65
N PHE A 86 -4.23 -9.98 -6.20
CA PHE A 86 -3.33 -8.92 -5.77
C PHE A 86 -3.68 -8.47 -4.34
N LEU A 87 -2.67 -8.42 -3.47
CA LEU A 87 -2.77 -7.80 -2.15
C LEU A 87 -1.91 -6.55 -2.13
N ILE A 88 -2.53 -5.41 -1.95
CA ILE A 88 -1.85 -4.10 -1.86
C ILE A 88 -1.97 -3.60 -0.42
N ASN A 89 -0.88 -3.72 0.34
CA ASN A 89 -0.79 -3.21 1.70
C ASN A 89 -0.37 -1.74 1.65
N ASN A 90 -1.36 -0.85 1.63
CA ASN A 90 -1.13 0.59 1.54
C ASN A 90 -1.60 1.37 2.78
N ALA A 91 -2.48 0.80 3.62
CA ALA A 91 -2.92 1.44 4.86
C ALA A 91 -1.73 1.87 5.74
N GLY A 92 -1.80 3.07 6.27
CA GLY A 92 -0.77 3.58 7.15
C GLY A 92 -1.14 4.93 7.77
N ILE A 93 -0.56 5.19 8.93
CA ILE A 93 -0.70 6.44 9.68
C ILE A 93 0.66 7.00 10.05
N THR A 94 0.69 8.28 10.42
CA THR A 94 1.83 8.95 11.05
C THR A 94 1.44 9.50 12.41
N ARG A 95 2.40 9.58 13.33
CA ARG A 95 2.32 10.24 14.65
C ARG A 95 3.68 10.88 14.90
N ASP A 96 3.92 11.98 14.18
CA ASP A 96 5.26 12.59 14.09
C ASP A 96 5.58 13.40 15.33
N LYS A 97 6.61 13.01 16.07
CA LYS A 97 7.18 13.69 17.22
C LYS A 97 8.68 13.36 17.32
N LEU A 98 9.50 14.29 17.79
CA LEU A 98 10.87 13.93 18.19
C LEU A 98 10.82 12.85 19.28
N VAL A 99 11.81 11.94 19.30
CA VAL A 99 11.85 10.81 20.24
C VAL A 99 11.71 11.27 21.69
N LEU A 100 12.26 12.44 22.04
CA LEU A 100 12.14 13.03 23.38
C LEU A 100 10.67 13.26 23.81
N ASN A 101 9.78 13.55 22.84
CA ASN A 101 8.37 13.88 23.07
C ASN A 101 7.40 12.83 22.53
N MET A 102 7.91 11.71 22.02
CA MET A 102 7.10 10.64 21.47
C MET A 102 6.62 9.73 22.60
N ASP A 103 5.32 9.61 22.74
CA ASP A 103 4.73 8.71 23.72
C ASP A 103 4.74 7.25 23.19
N GLU A 104 4.74 6.28 24.11
CA GLU A 104 4.63 4.86 23.77
C GLU A 104 3.41 4.58 22.87
N SER A 105 2.28 5.22 23.17
CA SER A 105 1.06 5.10 22.37
C SER A 105 1.17 5.63 20.94
N ASP A 106 2.02 6.64 20.70
CA ASP A 106 2.29 7.13 19.34
C ASP A 106 3.12 6.10 18.56
N PHE A 107 4.10 5.49 19.23
CA PHE A 107 4.92 4.43 18.65
C PHE A 107 4.08 3.19 18.32
N ASP A 108 3.33 2.69 19.31
CA ASP A 108 2.52 1.49 19.18
C ASP A 108 1.42 1.62 18.12
N ALA A 109 0.75 2.77 18.05
CA ALA A 109 -0.27 3.02 17.03
C ALA A 109 0.31 2.91 15.62
N VAL A 110 1.48 3.52 15.36
CA VAL A 110 2.13 3.50 14.05
C VAL A 110 2.64 2.09 13.71
N ILE A 111 3.28 1.41 14.64
CA ILE A 111 3.72 0.01 14.44
C ILE A 111 2.50 -0.91 14.25
N GLY A 112 1.45 -0.71 15.05
CA GLY A 112 0.22 -1.51 14.99
C GLY A 112 -0.44 -1.46 13.61
N VAL A 113 -0.65 -0.27 13.07
CA VAL A 113 -1.30 -0.11 11.76
C VAL A 113 -0.33 -0.45 10.62
N ASN A 114 0.84 0.21 10.58
CA ASN A 114 1.69 0.15 9.39
C ASN A 114 2.38 -1.21 9.23
N LEU A 115 2.99 -1.74 10.29
CA LEU A 115 3.79 -2.95 10.23
C LEU A 115 2.98 -4.20 10.57
N LYS A 116 2.36 -4.22 11.75
CA LYS A 116 1.55 -5.36 12.18
C LYS A 116 0.33 -5.54 11.26
N GLY A 117 -0.32 -4.45 10.84
CA GLY A 117 -1.43 -4.51 9.88
C GLY A 117 -1.00 -5.11 8.54
N THR A 118 0.15 -4.71 8.00
CA THR A 118 0.73 -5.34 6.79
C THR A 118 0.98 -6.83 7.01
N PHE A 119 1.55 -7.21 8.16
CA PHE A 119 1.75 -8.62 8.52
C PHE A 119 0.43 -9.39 8.61
N ASN A 120 -0.60 -8.83 9.26
CA ASN A 120 -1.91 -9.46 9.40
C ASN A 120 -2.52 -9.78 8.02
N MET A 121 -2.54 -8.80 7.12
CA MET A 121 -3.09 -8.99 5.77
C MET A 121 -2.32 -10.05 4.98
N ILE A 122 -0.99 -10.05 5.03
CA ILE A 122 -0.17 -11.10 4.42
C ILE A 122 -0.50 -12.45 5.05
N LYS A 123 -0.54 -12.56 6.36
CA LYS A 123 -0.84 -13.79 7.10
C LYS A 123 -2.19 -14.40 6.71
N HIS A 124 -3.23 -13.59 6.59
CA HIS A 124 -4.57 -14.06 6.26
C HIS A 124 -4.70 -14.50 4.80
N THR A 125 -3.99 -13.85 3.88
CA THR A 125 -3.98 -14.21 2.45
C THR A 125 -2.93 -15.28 2.10
N TYR A 126 -1.95 -15.54 2.98
CA TYR A 126 -0.80 -16.42 2.73
C TYR A 126 -1.20 -17.81 2.22
N LYS A 127 -2.12 -18.48 2.96
CA LYS A 127 -2.58 -19.84 2.61
C LYS A 127 -3.33 -19.87 1.29
N HIS A 128 -4.09 -18.80 0.99
CA HIS A 128 -4.79 -18.63 -0.29
C HIS A 128 -3.79 -18.58 -1.46
N PHE A 129 -2.82 -17.66 -1.42
CA PHE A 129 -1.80 -17.54 -2.45
C PHE A 129 -0.94 -18.80 -2.59
N MET A 130 -0.54 -19.41 -1.48
CA MET A 130 0.24 -20.65 -1.48
C MET A 130 -0.50 -21.80 -2.19
N LYS A 131 -1.82 -21.94 -1.95
CA LYS A 131 -2.65 -22.97 -2.59
C LYS A 131 -2.93 -22.66 -4.05
N LYS A 132 -3.24 -21.41 -4.36
CA LYS A 132 -3.50 -20.92 -5.73
C LYS A 132 -2.26 -21.03 -6.61
N ARG A 133 -1.06 -21.02 -6.04
CA ARG A 133 0.25 -21.01 -6.73
C ARG A 133 0.38 -19.85 -7.71
N ALA A 134 -0.23 -18.74 -7.40
CA ALA A 134 -0.19 -17.50 -8.15
C ALA A 134 -0.61 -16.34 -7.24
N GLY A 135 -0.04 -15.17 -7.41
CA GLY A 135 -0.41 -13.95 -6.68
C GLY A 135 0.69 -12.89 -6.73
N ARG A 136 0.29 -11.68 -6.39
CA ARG A 136 1.19 -10.53 -6.26
C ARG A 136 0.89 -9.82 -4.94
N ILE A 137 1.91 -9.62 -4.13
CA ILE A 137 1.81 -8.86 -2.88
C ILE A 137 2.71 -7.64 -3.04
N VAL A 138 2.14 -6.45 -2.93
CA VAL A 138 2.88 -5.19 -2.98
C VAL A 138 2.59 -4.37 -1.73
N SER A 139 3.64 -3.98 -1.00
CA SER A 139 3.49 -3.22 0.24
C SER A 139 4.06 -1.81 0.09
N THR A 140 3.34 -0.80 0.59
CA THR A 140 3.79 0.59 0.59
C THR A 140 4.70 0.85 1.79
N SER A 141 6.03 0.84 1.53
CA SER A 141 7.05 1.35 2.44
C SER A 141 7.15 2.88 2.32
N SER A 142 8.32 3.46 2.45
CA SER A 142 8.65 4.88 2.25
C SER A 142 10.15 5.03 2.13
N ILE A 143 10.61 6.11 1.48
CA ILE A 143 12.03 6.50 1.57
C ILE A 143 12.44 6.73 3.03
N VAL A 144 11.53 7.20 3.90
CA VAL A 144 11.79 7.38 5.33
C VAL A 144 12.17 6.07 6.01
N GLY A 145 11.65 4.93 5.55
CA GLY A 145 12.09 3.60 6.00
C GLY A 145 13.49 3.22 5.53
N ILE A 146 14.06 3.92 4.56
CA ILE A 146 15.40 3.67 4.00
C ILE A 146 16.43 4.62 4.60
N ILE A 147 16.13 5.93 4.64
CA ILE A 147 17.10 6.98 5.03
C ILE A 147 16.81 7.58 6.41
N GLY A 148 15.65 7.30 7.01
CA GLY A 148 15.19 7.95 8.25
C GLY A 148 14.67 9.38 8.01
N ASN A 149 14.01 9.94 9.02
CA ASN A 149 13.64 11.35 9.08
C ASN A 149 13.47 11.79 10.52
N ALA A 150 13.98 12.97 10.88
CA ALA A 150 13.80 13.52 12.22
C ALA A 150 12.31 13.69 12.55
N GLY A 151 11.89 13.29 13.75
CA GLY A 151 10.50 13.32 14.18
C GLY A 151 9.64 12.13 13.73
N GLN A 152 10.19 11.19 12.97
CA GLN A 152 9.47 10.04 12.42
C GLN A 152 10.09 8.70 12.82
N ALA A 153 10.63 8.57 14.02
CA ALA A 153 11.30 7.34 14.45
C ALA A 153 10.37 6.11 14.41
N ASN A 154 9.11 6.26 14.87
CA ASN A 154 8.07 5.23 14.78
C ASN A 154 7.71 4.87 13.33
N TYR A 155 7.49 5.87 12.50
CA TYR A 155 7.15 5.70 11.09
C TYR A 155 8.32 5.06 10.32
N ALA A 156 9.54 5.57 10.49
CA ALA A 156 10.74 5.00 9.89
C ALA A 156 10.93 3.52 10.27
N ALA A 157 10.79 3.20 11.56
CA ALA A 157 10.85 1.81 12.05
C ALA A 157 9.79 0.92 11.39
N SER A 158 8.53 1.41 11.31
CA SER A 158 7.45 0.65 10.68
C SER A 158 7.71 0.39 9.19
N LYS A 159 8.18 1.41 8.45
CA LYS A 159 8.43 1.31 7.00
C LYS A 159 9.70 0.51 6.68
N ALA A 160 10.72 0.56 7.52
CA ALA A 160 11.89 -0.33 7.45
C ALA A 160 11.49 -1.79 7.75
N GLY A 161 10.61 -2.01 8.75
CA GLY A 161 10.06 -3.33 9.05
C GLY A 161 9.32 -3.96 7.88
N ILE A 162 8.55 -3.18 7.10
CA ILE A 162 7.89 -3.63 5.87
C ILE A 162 8.93 -4.14 4.84
N ILE A 163 10.07 -3.49 4.72
CA ILE A 163 11.16 -3.94 3.81
C ILE A 163 11.67 -5.32 4.22
N GLY A 164 11.93 -5.52 5.52
CA GLY A 164 12.36 -6.82 6.05
C GLY A 164 11.30 -7.91 5.86
N LEU A 165 10.03 -7.58 6.15
CA LEU A 165 8.88 -8.47 5.97
C LEU A 165 8.73 -8.88 4.49
N THR A 166 8.80 -7.93 3.56
CA THR A 166 8.74 -8.16 2.11
C THR A 166 9.78 -9.18 1.66
N LYS A 167 11.04 -9.00 2.05
CA LYS A 167 12.14 -9.90 1.67
C LYS A 167 11.98 -11.31 2.23
N SER A 168 11.50 -11.42 3.48
CA SER A 168 11.29 -12.72 4.13
C SER A 168 10.15 -13.50 3.45
N VAL A 169 8.99 -12.86 3.28
CA VAL A 169 7.82 -13.49 2.66
C VAL A 169 8.07 -13.81 1.17
N ALA A 170 8.84 -12.99 0.46
CA ALA A 170 9.26 -13.28 -0.90
C ALA A 170 10.01 -14.61 -1.00
N ARG A 171 10.94 -14.89 -0.09
CA ARG A 171 11.68 -16.15 -0.04
C ARG A 171 10.78 -17.36 0.24
N GLU A 172 9.78 -17.19 1.09
CA GLU A 172 8.85 -18.26 1.45
C GLU A 172 7.90 -18.62 0.28
N LEU A 173 7.44 -17.60 -0.48
CA LEU A 173 6.39 -17.76 -1.49
C LEU A 173 6.90 -17.87 -2.93
N ALA A 174 8.17 -17.56 -3.21
CA ALA A 174 8.73 -17.60 -4.57
C ALA A 174 8.53 -18.96 -5.26
N GLY A 175 8.78 -20.08 -4.55
CA GLY A 175 8.54 -21.43 -5.06
C GLY A 175 7.07 -21.80 -5.30
N ARG A 176 6.16 -20.87 -4.99
CA ARG A 176 4.72 -20.99 -5.21
C ARG A 176 4.20 -20.07 -6.32
N GLY A 177 5.07 -19.45 -7.10
CA GLY A 177 4.69 -18.54 -8.18
C GLY A 177 4.07 -17.22 -7.69
N VAL A 178 4.34 -16.84 -6.44
CA VAL A 178 3.88 -15.58 -5.84
C VAL A 178 5.06 -14.62 -5.73
N THR A 179 4.90 -13.39 -6.21
CA THR A 179 5.90 -12.35 -6.00
C THR A 179 5.49 -11.44 -4.85
N VAL A 180 6.47 -10.98 -4.10
CA VAL A 180 6.27 -10.10 -2.94
C VAL A 180 7.27 -8.96 -3.02
N ASN A 181 6.79 -7.74 -3.23
CA ASN A 181 7.61 -6.57 -3.42
C ASN A 181 7.12 -5.39 -2.57
N ALA A 182 7.90 -4.35 -2.50
CA ALA A 182 7.50 -3.08 -1.88
C ALA A 182 7.79 -1.91 -2.82
N VAL A 183 7.00 -0.85 -2.69
CA VAL A 183 7.32 0.47 -3.21
C VAL A 183 7.72 1.38 -2.06
N ALA A 184 8.67 2.26 -2.29
CA ALA A 184 9.11 3.27 -1.33
C ALA A 184 8.90 4.67 -1.91
N PRO A 185 7.70 5.25 -1.75
CA PRO A 185 7.41 6.60 -2.21
C PRO A 185 8.27 7.65 -1.49
N GLY A 186 8.64 8.70 -2.22
CA GLY A 186 9.18 9.93 -1.68
C GLY A 186 8.09 10.92 -1.28
N TYR A 187 8.29 12.21 -1.61
CA TYR A 187 7.26 13.22 -1.44
C TYR A 187 6.21 13.09 -2.54
N ILE A 188 5.00 12.66 -2.15
CA ILE A 188 3.85 12.47 -3.05
C ILE A 188 2.76 13.50 -2.71
N GLY A 189 2.26 14.18 -3.73
CA GLY A 189 1.16 15.13 -3.65
C GLY A 189 -0.15 14.41 -3.30
N THR A 190 -0.58 14.50 -2.06
CA THR A 190 -1.85 14.00 -1.56
C THR A 190 -2.58 15.14 -0.84
N ASP A 191 -3.81 14.94 -0.43
CA ASP A 191 -4.56 15.96 0.31
C ASP A 191 -3.80 16.45 1.55
N MET A 192 -3.02 15.57 2.21
CA MET A 192 -2.16 15.94 3.34
C MET A 192 -1.02 16.88 2.95
N THR A 193 -0.47 16.78 1.75
CA THR A 193 0.63 17.64 1.29
C THR A 193 0.13 18.89 0.58
N ASN A 194 -1.09 18.83 0.01
CA ASN A 194 -1.69 19.97 -0.70
C ASN A 194 -1.98 21.17 0.21
N VAL A 195 -2.23 20.93 1.49
CA VAL A 195 -2.48 21.98 2.50
C VAL A 195 -1.21 22.66 3.02
N LEU A 196 -0.02 22.17 2.65
CA LEU A 196 1.24 22.76 3.08
C LEU A 196 1.46 24.14 2.42
N PRO A 197 2.07 25.11 3.16
CA PRO A 197 2.45 26.40 2.60
C PRO A 197 3.37 26.26 1.38
N GLU A 198 3.21 27.11 0.38
CA GLU A 198 3.98 27.05 -0.88
C GLU A 198 5.50 27.06 -0.64
N LYS A 199 5.97 27.87 0.32
CA LYS A 199 7.38 27.89 0.73
C LYS A 199 7.91 26.50 1.16
N VAL A 200 7.08 25.71 1.83
CA VAL A 200 7.43 24.35 2.26
C VAL A 200 7.49 23.43 1.04
N LYS A 201 6.50 23.52 0.14
CA LYS A 201 6.49 22.74 -1.09
C LYS A 201 7.69 23.03 -1.98
N GLU A 202 8.08 24.30 -2.12
CA GLU A 202 9.28 24.69 -2.88
C GLU A 202 10.56 24.15 -2.23
N ALA A 203 10.66 24.18 -0.89
CA ALA A 203 11.79 23.58 -0.18
C ALA A 203 11.88 22.06 -0.39
N MET A 204 10.72 21.37 -0.42
CA MET A 204 10.64 19.94 -0.75
C MET A 204 11.08 19.68 -2.20
N LYS A 205 10.55 20.44 -3.17
CA LYS A 205 10.94 20.31 -4.58
C LYS A 205 12.44 20.54 -4.80
N ALA A 206 13.03 21.49 -4.07
CA ALA A 206 14.47 21.78 -4.20
C ALA A 206 15.35 20.58 -3.84
N GLN A 207 14.90 19.72 -2.91
CA GLN A 207 15.63 18.52 -2.49
C GLN A 207 15.49 17.36 -3.49
N ILE A 208 14.43 17.34 -4.31
CA ILE A 208 14.17 16.26 -5.27
C ILE A 208 14.98 16.51 -6.55
N PRO A 209 15.87 15.60 -6.98
CA PRO A 209 16.61 15.75 -8.25
C PRO A 209 15.69 15.92 -9.46
N ALA A 210 14.54 15.24 -9.52
CA ALA A 210 13.55 15.38 -10.59
C ALA A 210 12.77 16.72 -10.57
N LYS A 211 13.03 17.60 -9.57
CA LYS A 211 12.48 18.97 -9.44
C LYS A 211 10.94 19.05 -9.43
N ARG A 212 10.27 17.97 -9.08
CA ARG A 212 8.82 17.92 -8.85
C ARG A 212 8.46 17.02 -7.69
N ILE A 213 7.37 17.31 -7.04
CA ILE A 213 6.69 16.38 -6.14
C ILE A 213 6.07 15.28 -7.00
N GLY A 214 6.16 14.02 -6.56
CA GLY A 214 5.51 12.91 -7.23
C GLY A 214 3.99 12.97 -7.07
N THR A 215 3.27 12.28 -7.93
CA THR A 215 1.81 12.14 -7.84
C THR A 215 1.43 10.73 -7.36
N PRO A 216 0.21 10.52 -6.83
CA PRO A 216 -0.28 9.19 -6.53
C PRO A 216 -0.20 8.23 -7.72
N GLU A 217 -0.37 8.74 -8.95
CA GLU A 217 -0.28 7.99 -10.20
C GLU A 217 1.16 7.50 -10.49
N ASP A 218 2.19 8.28 -10.12
CA ASP A 218 3.58 7.83 -10.23
C ASP A 218 3.79 6.54 -9.44
N VAL A 219 3.21 6.44 -8.23
CA VAL A 219 3.26 5.24 -7.39
C VAL A 219 2.38 4.14 -7.96
N ALA A 220 1.15 4.46 -8.37
CA ALA A 220 0.20 3.51 -8.92
C ALA A 220 0.72 2.80 -10.17
N ASN A 221 1.45 3.50 -11.04
CA ASN A 221 2.06 2.92 -12.25
C ASN A 221 3.10 1.84 -11.90
N VAL A 222 3.93 2.07 -10.87
CA VAL A 222 4.92 1.08 -10.41
C VAL A 222 4.23 -0.11 -9.74
N VAL A 223 3.20 0.12 -8.93
CA VAL A 223 2.41 -0.95 -8.31
C VAL A 223 1.73 -1.80 -9.38
N ALA A 224 1.12 -1.19 -10.40
CA ALA A 224 0.50 -1.92 -11.51
C ALA A 224 1.54 -2.77 -12.28
N PHE A 225 2.74 -2.24 -12.54
CA PHE A 225 3.84 -3.02 -13.11
C PHE A 225 4.17 -4.24 -12.23
N LEU A 226 4.31 -4.06 -10.92
CA LEU A 226 4.60 -5.17 -9.99
C LEU A 226 3.47 -6.19 -9.89
N CYS A 227 2.23 -5.82 -10.23
CA CYS A 227 1.08 -6.72 -10.31
C CYS A 227 0.99 -7.46 -11.65
N SER A 228 1.68 -7.00 -12.67
CA SER A 228 1.60 -7.53 -14.03
C SER A 228 2.48 -8.79 -14.24
N ASP A 229 2.28 -9.44 -15.36
CA ASP A 229 3.09 -10.61 -15.76
C ASP A 229 4.50 -10.20 -16.20
N GLU A 230 4.70 -8.95 -16.63
CA GLU A 230 6.01 -8.39 -16.97
C GLU A 230 6.95 -8.34 -15.76
N ALA A 231 6.38 -8.31 -14.53
CA ALA A 231 7.15 -8.38 -13.29
C ALA A 231 7.24 -9.79 -12.68
N ALA A 232 6.90 -10.84 -13.41
CA ALA A 232 6.81 -12.21 -12.86
C ALA A 232 8.14 -12.73 -12.27
N TYR A 233 9.29 -12.16 -12.65
CA TYR A 233 10.61 -12.51 -12.12
C TYR A 233 11.16 -11.49 -11.12
N VAL A 234 10.36 -10.49 -10.74
CA VAL A 234 10.71 -9.46 -9.74
C VAL A 234 10.08 -9.84 -8.40
N THR A 235 10.90 -10.22 -7.42
CA THR A 235 10.43 -10.56 -6.06
C THR A 235 11.48 -10.24 -5.01
N GLY A 236 11.05 -9.77 -3.84
CA GLY A 236 11.90 -9.34 -2.75
C GLY A 236 12.47 -7.92 -2.92
N GLU A 237 12.03 -7.18 -3.95
CA GLU A 237 12.54 -5.86 -4.27
C GLU A 237 11.79 -4.73 -3.58
N VAL A 238 12.52 -3.62 -3.41
CA VAL A 238 11.98 -2.34 -2.90
C VAL A 238 12.25 -1.27 -3.94
N ILE A 239 11.22 -0.90 -4.68
CA ILE A 239 11.34 0.10 -5.75
C ILE A 239 11.05 1.48 -5.18
N ARG A 240 12.03 2.37 -5.23
CA ARG A 240 11.85 3.78 -4.86
C ARG A 240 11.07 4.50 -5.93
N VAL A 241 10.09 5.30 -5.50
CA VAL A 241 9.29 6.18 -6.37
C VAL A 241 9.39 7.58 -5.78
N ASP A 242 10.56 8.21 -5.91
CA ASP A 242 10.98 9.34 -5.12
C ASP A 242 11.65 10.49 -5.91
N GLY A 243 11.73 10.36 -7.24
CA GLY A 243 12.39 11.36 -8.08
C GLY A 243 13.87 11.51 -7.82
N GLY A 244 14.52 10.49 -7.22
CA GLY A 244 15.94 10.50 -6.86
C GLY A 244 16.25 11.07 -5.49
N LEU A 245 15.24 11.29 -4.63
CA LEU A 245 15.43 11.93 -3.31
C LEU A 245 16.35 11.10 -2.37
N ALA A 246 16.37 9.78 -2.51
CA ALA A 246 17.14 8.89 -1.66
C ALA A 246 18.31 8.19 -2.40
N ILE A 247 18.97 8.90 -3.33
CA ILE A 247 20.21 8.45 -3.98
C ILE A 247 21.42 9.14 -3.39
#